data_09c0f18f0d6dead3dbe52bd7ead96a4e
#
_entry.id   09c0f18f0d6dead3dbe52bd7ead96a4e
#
_cell.length_a   1.000
_cell.length_b   1.000
_cell.length_c   1.000
_cell.angle_alpha   90.00
_cell.angle_beta   90.00
_cell.angle_gamma   90.00
#
_symmetry.space_group_name_H-M   'P 1'
#
loop_
_entity.id
_entity.type
_entity.pdbx_description
1 polymer ?
#
loop_
_entity_poly.entity_id
_entity_poly.type
_entity_poly.pdbx_seq_one_letter_code
_entity_poly.pdbx_strand_id
1 'polypeptide(L)'
;VTAAVVAGLLAGYGIAIPVGAVGAYLVAVTARTSWRTGAGAALGVATADGVYALVAVLGGSALVPLLAPFMVPLRWVSAVVLVGLAVRSAWTAVQAYRVRNLTSRDDGDGPLGPFRAYLTFLGITILNPMTVIYFAALILATGPSGPATPLDRTAFVAAALAASASWQLFLASGGALLGRGLTGPRGRLATALASSALITGLAVHLVS
;
A
#
# COMPACT_ATOMS: atom_id res chain seq x y z
N VAL A 1 8.42 27.59 -3.86
CA VAL A 1 8.83 26.40 -3.08
C VAL A 1 7.81 26.08 -1.99
N THR A 2 7.45 27.02 -1.10
CA THR A 2 6.50 26.76 0.00
C THR A 2 5.15 26.24 -0.50
N ALA A 3 4.57 26.86 -1.53
CA ALA A 3 3.32 26.40 -2.13
C ALA A 3 3.43 24.99 -2.72
N ALA A 4 4.57 24.66 -3.35
CA ALA A 4 4.82 23.33 -3.89
C ALA A 4 4.94 22.26 -2.78
N VAL A 5 5.59 22.59 -1.66
CA VAL A 5 5.67 21.71 -0.49
C VAL A 5 4.27 21.46 0.08
N VAL A 6 3.47 22.50 0.30
CA VAL A 6 2.11 22.35 0.83
C VAL A 6 1.24 21.52 -0.12
N ALA A 7 1.30 21.78 -1.43
CA ALA A 7 0.59 20.99 -2.43
C ALA A 7 1.04 19.51 -2.44
N GLY A 8 2.34 19.26 -2.32
CA GLY A 8 2.89 17.92 -2.22
C GLY A 8 2.43 17.18 -0.96
N LEU A 9 2.45 17.83 0.20
CA LEU A 9 1.92 17.25 1.45
C LEU A 9 0.44 16.90 1.32
N LEU A 10 -0.37 17.81 0.80
CA LEU A 10 -1.81 17.57 0.58
C LEU A 10 -2.04 16.42 -0.40
N ALA A 11 -1.27 16.36 -1.48
CA ALA A 11 -1.34 15.26 -2.45
C ALA A 11 -0.96 13.91 -1.80
N GLY A 12 0.16 13.85 -1.07
CA GLY A 12 0.64 12.64 -0.42
C GLY A 12 -0.29 12.13 0.66
N TYR A 13 -0.79 13.00 1.54
CA TYR A 13 -1.79 12.60 2.54
C TYR A 13 -3.14 12.27 1.90
N GLY A 14 -3.54 12.99 0.85
CA GLY A 14 -4.79 12.73 0.15
C GLY A 14 -4.89 11.33 -0.44
N ILE A 15 -3.77 10.79 -0.96
CA ILE A 15 -3.73 9.40 -1.45
C ILE A 15 -3.55 8.39 -0.30
N ALA A 16 -2.79 8.73 0.73
CA ALA A 16 -2.40 7.78 1.77
C ALA A 16 -3.47 7.57 2.84
N ILE A 17 -4.22 8.61 3.23
CA ILE A 17 -5.22 8.56 4.31
C ILE A 17 -6.40 7.62 4.00
N PRO A 18 -6.99 7.59 2.78
CA PRO A 18 -8.04 6.64 2.47
C PRO A 18 -7.49 5.20 2.53
N VAL A 19 -7.73 4.51 3.65
CA VAL A 19 -7.20 3.15 3.87
C VAL A 19 -7.95 2.17 2.98
N GLY A 20 -7.32 1.79 1.87
CA GLY A 20 -7.80 0.73 0.98
C GLY A 20 -7.24 -0.65 1.34
N ALA A 21 -7.41 -1.61 0.41
CA ALA A 21 -6.95 -2.99 0.59
C ALA A 21 -5.44 -3.11 0.84
N VAL A 22 -4.63 -2.25 0.21
CA VAL A 22 -3.16 -2.22 0.40
C VAL A 22 -2.79 -1.80 1.81
N GLY A 23 -3.42 -0.73 2.35
CA GLY A 23 -3.20 -0.28 3.73
C GLY A 23 -3.67 -1.32 4.77
N ALA A 24 -4.83 -1.94 4.54
CA ALA A 24 -5.31 -3.04 5.38
C ALA A 24 -4.34 -4.23 5.37
N TYR A 25 -3.79 -4.57 4.20
CA TYR A 25 -2.80 -5.62 4.06
C TYR A 25 -1.47 -5.28 4.76
N LEU A 26 -1.03 -4.01 4.68
CA LEU A 26 0.15 -3.51 5.40
C LEU A 26 0.00 -3.71 6.92
N VAL A 27 -1.11 -3.26 7.50
CA VAL A 27 -1.41 -3.45 8.92
C VAL A 27 -1.41 -4.94 9.28
N ALA A 28 -2.06 -5.78 8.47
CA ALA A 28 -2.15 -7.22 8.71
C ALA A 28 -0.78 -7.92 8.64
N VAL A 29 0.07 -7.58 7.68
CA VAL A 29 1.43 -8.12 7.56
C VAL A 29 2.26 -7.69 8.76
N THR A 30 2.22 -6.41 9.13
CA THR A 30 2.98 -5.89 10.27
C THR A 30 2.57 -6.55 11.59
N ALA A 31 1.26 -6.73 11.80
CA ALA A 31 0.74 -7.38 13.01
C ALA A 31 1.21 -8.84 13.18
N ARG A 32 1.48 -9.52 12.07
CA ARG A 32 1.90 -10.94 12.07
C ARG A 32 3.40 -11.16 11.98
N THR A 33 4.15 -10.15 11.59
CA THR A 33 5.61 -10.24 11.42
C THR A 33 6.34 -9.38 12.43
N SER A 34 6.81 -8.22 12.00
CA SER A 34 7.54 -7.27 12.85
C SER A 34 7.36 -5.84 12.34
N TRP A 35 7.64 -4.87 13.21
CA TRP A 35 7.69 -3.46 12.82
C TRP A 35 8.70 -3.21 11.69
N ARG A 36 9.85 -3.89 11.69
CA ARG A 36 10.86 -3.74 10.61
C ARG A 36 10.31 -4.18 9.26
N THR A 37 9.57 -5.28 9.22
CA THR A 37 8.89 -5.77 8.01
C THR A 37 7.81 -4.80 7.57
N GLY A 38 7.01 -4.29 8.52
CA GLY A 38 5.99 -3.27 8.26
C GLY A 38 6.58 -1.96 7.75
N ALA A 39 7.71 -1.51 8.30
CA ALA A 39 8.42 -0.33 7.82
C ALA A 39 8.93 -0.52 6.39
N GLY A 40 9.47 -1.71 6.05
CA GLY A 40 9.82 -2.05 4.67
C GLY A 40 8.61 -1.95 3.74
N ALA A 41 7.48 -2.55 4.12
CA ALA A 41 6.22 -2.46 3.38
C ALA A 41 5.75 -1.01 3.20
N ALA A 42 5.75 -0.22 4.28
CA ALA A 42 5.37 1.19 4.28
C ALA A 42 6.22 2.03 3.32
N LEU A 43 7.54 1.81 3.33
CA LEU A 43 8.45 2.50 2.40
C LEU A 43 8.24 2.04 0.95
N GLY A 44 7.85 0.78 0.72
CA GLY A 44 7.47 0.29 -0.62
C GLY A 44 6.25 1.03 -1.18
N VAL A 45 5.20 1.20 -0.37
CA VAL A 45 4.02 2.00 -0.74
C VAL A 45 4.41 3.45 -1.02
N ALA A 46 5.13 4.08 -0.09
CA ALA A 46 5.53 5.47 -0.23
C ALA A 46 6.41 5.72 -1.46
N THR A 47 7.30 4.78 -1.80
CA THR A 47 8.11 4.87 -3.02
C THR A 47 7.24 4.84 -4.27
N ALA A 48 6.22 3.97 -4.32
CA ALA A 48 5.27 3.95 -5.44
C ALA A 48 4.53 5.28 -5.58
N ASP A 49 4.03 5.83 -4.48
CA ASP A 49 3.34 7.12 -4.46
C ASP A 49 4.27 8.26 -4.93
N GLY A 50 5.54 8.23 -4.47
CA GLY A 50 6.57 9.18 -4.92
C GLY A 50 6.88 9.07 -6.42
N VAL A 51 6.93 7.85 -6.96
CA VAL A 51 7.10 7.61 -8.40
C VAL A 51 5.90 8.17 -9.17
N TYR A 52 4.67 7.93 -8.71
CA TYR A 52 3.49 8.49 -9.33
C TYR A 52 3.44 10.02 -9.26
N ALA A 53 3.85 10.61 -8.12
CA ALA A 53 3.98 12.05 -7.99
C ALA A 53 5.00 12.62 -8.98
N LEU A 54 6.14 11.95 -9.18
CA LEU A 54 7.16 12.32 -10.15
C LEU A 54 6.61 12.25 -11.58
N VAL A 55 5.97 11.13 -11.93
CA VAL A 55 5.35 10.92 -13.25
C VAL A 55 4.27 11.97 -13.51
N ALA A 56 3.46 12.30 -12.50
CA ALA A 56 2.43 13.34 -12.58
C ALA A 56 3.03 14.72 -12.91
N VAL A 57 4.11 15.08 -12.21
CA VAL A 57 4.79 16.38 -12.38
C VAL A 57 5.51 16.49 -13.72
N LEU A 58 6.09 15.40 -14.22
CA LEU A 58 6.83 15.38 -15.50
C LEU A 58 5.91 15.26 -16.70
N GLY A 59 4.85 14.43 -16.59
CA GLY A 59 3.99 14.08 -17.72
C GLY A 59 2.78 14.99 -17.90
N GLY A 60 2.36 15.71 -16.86
CA GLY A 60 1.21 16.62 -16.93
C GLY A 60 -0.05 15.95 -17.49
N SER A 61 -0.93 16.76 -18.05
CA SER A 61 -2.23 16.30 -18.61
C SER A 61 -2.12 15.34 -19.80
N ALA A 62 -0.96 15.27 -20.47
CA ALA A 62 -0.74 14.36 -21.60
C ALA A 62 -0.77 12.87 -21.20
N LEU A 63 -0.53 12.54 -19.92
CA LEU A 63 -0.56 11.16 -19.44
C LEU A 63 -1.96 10.59 -19.26
N VAL A 64 -2.95 11.43 -19.01
CA VAL A 64 -4.31 10.98 -18.69
C VAL A 64 -4.93 10.11 -19.80
N PRO A 65 -4.93 10.53 -21.08
CA PRO A 65 -5.46 9.71 -22.16
C PRO A 65 -4.64 8.45 -22.44
N LEU A 66 -3.33 8.45 -22.13
CA LEU A 66 -2.49 7.26 -22.27
C LEU A 66 -2.78 6.20 -21.19
N LEU A 67 -3.18 6.62 -20.00
CA LEU A 67 -3.50 5.71 -18.90
C LEU A 67 -4.92 5.15 -18.97
N ALA A 68 -5.86 5.89 -19.58
CA ALA A 68 -7.28 5.53 -19.64
C ALA A 68 -7.55 4.08 -20.12
N PRO A 69 -6.95 3.55 -21.21
CA PRO A 69 -7.22 2.20 -21.68
C PRO A 69 -6.73 1.10 -20.73
N PHE A 70 -5.79 1.41 -19.82
CA PHE A 70 -5.23 0.45 -18.88
C PHE A 70 -5.96 0.41 -17.54
N MET A 71 -6.91 1.31 -17.29
CA MET A 71 -7.61 1.39 -16.00
C MET A 71 -8.37 0.11 -15.64
N VAL A 72 -9.13 -0.44 -16.61
CA VAL A 72 -9.92 -1.67 -16.39
C VAL A 72 -9.04 -2.89 -16.18
N PRO A 73 -8.08 -3.23 -17.07
CA PRO A 73 -7.18 -4.36 -16.84
C PRO A 73 -6.38 -4.21 -15.54
N LEU A 74 -5.91 -3.00 -15.20
CA LEU A 74 -5.13 -2.77 -13.99
C LEU A 74 -5.97 -3.01 -12.73
N ARG A 75 -7.26 -2.64 -12.74
CA ARG A 75 -8.22 -2.88 -11.66
C ARG A 75 -8.39 -4.38 -11.40
N TRP A 76 -8.58 -5.19 -12.45
CA TRP A 76 -8.73 -6.63 -12.34
C TRP A 76 -7.44 -7.31 -11.85
N VAL A 77 -6.29 -6.95 -12.39
CA VAL A 77 -4.99 -7.48 -11.96
C VAL A 77 -4.76 -7.20 -10.48
N SER A 78 -5.00 -5.96 -10.03
CA SER A 78 -4.85 -5.58 -8.62
C SER A 78 -5.79 -6.38 -7.71
N ALA A 79 -7.06 -6.54 -8.10
CA ALA A 79 -8.02 -7.32 -7.32
C ALA A 79 -7.59 -8.77 -7.19
N VAL A 80 -7.17 -9.42 -8.30
CA VAL A 80 -6.69 -10.81 -8.29
C VAL A 80 -5.46 -10.98 -7.39
N VAL A 81 -4.48 -10.08 -7.49
CA VAL A 81 -3.27 -10.11 -6.65
C VAL A 81 -3.62 -9.96 -5.18
N LEU A 82 -4.46 -8.98 -4.82
CA LEU A 82 -4.86 -8.72 -3.43
C LEU A 82 -5.68 -9.90 -2.85
N VAL A 83 -6.62 -10.45 -3.60
CA VAL A 83 -7.39 -11.63 -3.19
C VAL A 83 -6.45 -12.84 -3.03
N GLY A 84 -5.54 -13.06 -3.96
CA GLY A 84 -4.55 -14.14 -3.87
C GLY A 84 -3.70 -14.04 -2.59
N LEU A 85 -3.22 -12.84 -2.26
CA LEU A 85 -2.47 -12.59 -1.03
C LEU A 85 -3.33 -12.75 0.23
N ALA A 86 -4.59 -12.32 0.21
CA ALA A 86 -5.54 -12.49 1.32
C ALA A 86 -5.81 -13.98 1.57
N VAL A 87 -6.08 -14.76 0.51
CA VAL A 87 -6.31 -16.21 0.58
C VAL A 87 -5.06 -16.93 1.10
N ARG A 88 -3.88 -16.66 0.53
CA ARG A 88 -2.61 -17.23 1.03
C ARG A 88 -2.41 -16.92 2.51
N SER A 89 -2.68 -15.69 2.92
CA SER A 89 -2.54 -15.22 4.29
C SER A 89 -3.50 -15.95 5.26
N ALA A 90 -4.77 -16.13 4.87
CA ALA A 90 -5.73 -16.89 5.63
C ALA A 90 -5.35 -18.36 5.72
N TRP A 91 -4.95 -18.95 4.59
CA TRP A 91 -4.53 -20.36 4.50
C TRP A 91 -3.35 -20.66 5.43
N THR A 92 -2.28 -19.85 5.36
CA THR A 92 -1.10 -20.04 6.23
C THR A 92 -1.46 -19.88 7.72
N ALA A 93 -2.37 -18.96 8.07
CA ALA A 93 -2.82 -18.79 9.46
C ALA A 93 -3.64 -20.00 9.95
N VAL A 94 -4.52 -20.54 9.11
CA VAL A 94 -5.32 -21.75 9.41
C VAL A 94 -4.41 -22.97 9.54
N GLN A 95 -3.47 -23.14 8.64
CA GLN A 95 -2.49 -24.21 8.69
C GLN A 95 -1.66 -24.14 9.98
N ALA A 96 -1.09 -22.98 10.31
CA ALA A 96 -0.33 -22.78 11.54
C ALA A 96 -1.17 -23.06 12.81
N TYR A 97 -2.48 -22.75 12.78
CA TYR A 97 -3.38 -23.08 13.88
C TYR A 97 -3.66 -24.58 13.98
N ARG A 98 -3.82 -25.28 12.87
CA ARG A 98 -4.06 -26.73 12.82
C ARG A 98 -2.81 -27.54 13.18
N VAL A 99 -1.66 -27.19 12.63
CA VAL A 99 -0.38 -27.92 12.83
C VAL A 99 0.16 -27.76 14.24
N ARG A 100 -0.20 -26.71 14.99
CA ARG A 100 0.20 -26.56 16.41
C ARG A 100 -0.37 -27.67 17.32
N ASN A 101 -1.33 -28.44 16.83
CA ASN A 101 -1.77 -29.69 17.49
C ASN A 101 -0.94 -30.92 17.09
N LEU A 102 -0.04 -30.81 16.12
CA LEU A 102 0.78 -31.91 15.60
C LEU A 102 2.14 -31.33 15.13
N THR A 103 3.09 -31.20 16.07
CA THR A 103 4.53 -30.96 15.85
C THR A 103 4.95 -29.75 14.99
N SER A 104 5.94 -29.02 15.52
CA SER A 104 6.71 -27.98 14.87
C SER A 104 7.33 -28.48 13.56
N ARG A 105 6.79 -28.10 12.43
CA ARG A 105 7.45 -28.21 11.15
C ARG A 105 7.59 -26.81 10.56
N ASP A 106 8.82 -26.42 10.48
CA ASP A 106 9.31 -25.20 9.82
C ASP A 106 9.16 -25.43 8.31
N ASP A 107 8.04 -25.02 7.74
CA ASP A 107 7.86 -25.04 6.29
C ASP A 107 8.53 -23.80 5.71
N GLY A 108 9.62 -24.04 5.05
CA GLY A 108 10.65 -23.30 4.31
C GLY A 108 10.40 -21.96 3.62
N ASP A 109 9.34 -21.22 3.90
CA ASP A 109 9.20 -19.80 3.59
C ASP A 109 9.33 -19.03 4.91
N GLY A 110 10.55 -18.65 5.26
CA GLY A 110 10.83 -17.82 6.42
C GLY A 110 9.95 -16.57 6.45
N PRO A 111 9.72 -15.97 7.63
CA PRO A 111 8.85 -14.80 7.75
C PRO A 111 9.27 -13.72 6.76
N LEU A 112 8.29 -13.07 6.11
CA LEU A 112 8.51 -12.03 5.11
C LEU A 112 9.54 -11.03 5.64
N GLY A 113 10.74 -10.99 5.06
CA GLY A 113 11.79 -10.06 5.47
C GLY A 113 11.47 -8.63 5.02
N PRO A 114 12.09 -7.60 5.63
CA PRO A 114 11.80 -6.19 5.32
C PRO A 114 11.97 -5.84 3.83
N PHE A 115 13.00 -6.35 3.19
CA PHE A 115 13.26 -6.09 1.77
C PHE A 115 12.23 -6.76 0.85
N ARG A 116 11.85 -8.01 1.14
CA ARG A 116 10.77 -8.67 0.40
C ARG A 116 9.44 -7.95 0.59
N ALA A 117 9.14 -7.47 1.80
CA ALA A 117 7.96 -6.67 2.09
C ALA A 117 7.98 -5.37 1.28
N TYR A 118 9.12 -4.65 1.24
CA TYR A 118 9.29 -3.45 0.42
C TYR A 118 8.95 -3.73 -1.05
N LEU A 119 9.55 -4.74 -1.68
CA LEU A 119 9.32 -5.05 -3.10
C LEU A 119 7.87 -5.48 -3.36
N THR A 120 7.29 -6.28 -2.47
CA THR A 120 5.90 -6.73 -2.59
C THR A 120 4.94 -5.55 -2.56
N PHE A 121 5.08 -4.65 -1.58
CA PHE A 121 4.19 -3.51 -1.44
C PHE A 121 4.43 -2.44 -2.50
N LEU A 122 5.66 -2.24 -2.95
CA LEU A 122 5.98 -1.43 -4.11
C LEU A 122 5.23 -1.93 -5.35
N GLY A 123 5.33 -3.23 -5.66
CA GLY A 123 4.68 -3.84 -6.82
C GLY A 123 3.15 -3.75 -6.76
N ILE A 124 2.55 -4.10 -5.60
CA ILE A 124 1.09 -4.02 -5.41
C ILE A 124 0.60 -2.59 -5.59
N THR A 125 1.31 -1.59 -5.05
CA THR A 125 0.91 -0.20 -5.12
C THR A 125 1.07 0.37 -6.52
N ILE A 126 2.12 0.00 -7.25
CA ILE A 126 2.29 0.37 -8.67
C ILE A 126 1.16 -0.22 -9.52
N LEU A 127 0.69 -1.43 -9.22
CA LEU A 127 -0.43 -2.04 -9.93
C LEU A 127 -1.80 -1.55 -9.45
N ASN A 128 -1.86 -0.73 -8.38
CA ASN A 128 -3.12 -0.28 -7.81
C ASN A 128 -3.77 0.81 -8.66
N PRO A 129 -4.92 0.53 -9.30
CA PRO A 129 -5.58 1.51 -10.17
C PRO A 129 -6.09 2.74 -9.42
N MET A 130 -6.40 2.61 -8.12
CA MET A 130 -6.84 3.76 -7.33
C MET A 130 -5.73 4.79 -7.18
N THR A 131 -4.48 4.37 -7.05
CA THR A 131 -3.32 5.26 -7.03
C THR A 131 -3.18 5.99 -8.37
N VAL A 132 -3.32 5.27 -9.49
CA VAL A 132 -3.27 5.85 -10.84
C VAL A 132 -4.40 6.85 -11.05
N ILE A 133 -5.63 6.50 -10.69
CA ILE A 133 -6.81 7.37 -10.81
C ILE A 133 -6.62 8.65 -9.98
N TYR A 134 -6.13 8.51 -8.74
CA TYR A 134 -5.90 9.65 -7.87
C TYR A 134 -4.88 10.63 -8.47
N PHE A 135 -3.74 10.13 -8.92
CA PHE A 135 -2.72 10.99 -9.52
C PHE A 135 -3.17 11.58 -10.87
N ALA A 136 -3.95 10.84 -11.66
CA ALA A 136 -4.57 11.39 -12.88
C ALA A 136 -5.54 12.54 -12.54
N ALA A 137 -6.40 12.36 -11.52
CA ALA A 137 -7.29 13.41 -11.05
C ALA A 137 -6.53 14.63 -10.49
N LEU A 138 -5.45 14.39 -9.75
CA LEU A 138 -4.57 15.44 -9.24
C LEU A 138 -3.96 16.26 -10.39
N ILE A 139 -3.46 15.61 -11.45
CA ILE A 139 -2.93 16.26 -12.65
C ILE A 139 -3.98 17.16 -13.30
N LEU A 140 -5.21 16.64 -13.46
CA LEU A 140 -6.31 17.40 -14.06
C LEU A 140 -6.71 18.60 -13.19
N ALA A 141 -6.72 18.44 -11.86
CA ALA A 141 -7.07 19.51 -10.92
C ALA A 141 -6.01 20.62 -10.86
N THR A 142 -4.72 20.28 -10.99
CA THR A 142 -3.63 21.27 -10.98
C THR A 142 -3.48 22.01 -12.30
N GLY A 143 -3.98 21.44 -13.42
CA GLY A 143 -3.96 22.05 -14.75
C GLY A 143 -2.56 22.52 -15.20
N PRO A 144 -2.50 23.53 -16.11
CA PRO A 144 -1.23 24.12 -16.56
C PRO A 144 -0.46 24.87 -15.47
N SER A 145 -1.10 25.14 -14.31
CA SER A 145 -0.53 25.88 -13.17
C SER A 145 0.29 25.00 -12.21
N GLY A 146 0.68 23.80 -12.64
CA GLY A 146 1.54 22.91 -11.85
C GLY A 146 2.90 23.53 -11.49
N PRO A 147 3.75 22.81 -10.71
CA PRO A 147 5.04 23.32 -10.25
C PRO A 147 5.89 23.84 -11.41
N ALA A 148 6.12 25.19 -11.44
CA ALA A 148 6.67 25.88 -12.61
C ALA A 148 8.19 25.66 -12.78
N THR A 149 8.92 25.57 -11.65
CA THR A 149 10.39 25.44 -11.69
C THR A 149 10.84 24.00 -11.33
N PRO A 150 12.03 23.57 -11.76
CA PRO A 150 12.58 22.28 -11.35
C PRO A 150 12.66 22.10 -9.83
N LEU A 151 12.94 23.18 -9.10
CA LEU A 151 13.00 23.17 -7.64
C LEU A 151 11.61 22.95 -7.03
N ASP A 152 10.56 23.59 -7.58
CA ASP A 152 9.18 23.38 -7.12
C ASP A 152 8.72 21.94 -7.39
N ARG A 153 9.09 21.36 -8.52
CA ARG A 153 8.81 19.95 -8.87
C ARG A 153 9.44 18.99 -7.88
N THR A 154 10.71 19.18 -7.58
CA THR A 154 11.45 18.36 -6.61
C THR A 154 10.84 18.51 -5.21
N ALA A 155 10.53 19.73 -4.80
CA ALA A 155 9.90 20.01 -3.50
C ALA A 155 8.52 19.35 -3.37
N PHE A 156 7.70 19.39 -4.43
CA PHE A 156 6.40 18.73 -4.47
C PHE A 156 6.53 17.20 -4.31
N VAL A 157 7.39 16.57 -5.12
CA VAL A 157 7.59 15.11 -5.09
C VAL A 157 8.15 14.66 -3.74
N ALA A 158 9.14 15.37 -3.20
CA ALA A 158 9.72 15.06 -1.90
C ALA A 158 8.69 15.18 -0.77
N ALA A 159 7.84 16.22 -0.81
CA ALA A 159 6.79 16.43 0.18
C ALA A 159 5.69 15.35 0.07
N ALA A 160 5.27 14.98 -1.13
CA ALA A 160 4.29 13.93 -1.36
C ALA A 160 4.80 12.56 -0.85
N LEU A 161 6.05 12.22 -1.15
CA LEU A 161 6.71 11.01 -0.66
C LEU A 161 6.82 11.01 0.87
N ALA A 162 7.25 12.12 1.47
CA ALA A 162 7.36 12.24 2.92
C ALA A 162 6.01 12.10 3.63
N ALA A 163 4.95 12.71 3.09
CA ALA A 163 3.59 12.59 3.60
C ALA A 163 3.09 11.15 3.55
N SER A 164 3.22 10.49 2.39
CA SER A 164 2.86 9.07 2.26
C SER A 164 3.68 8.20 3.20
N ALA A 165 5.01 8.36 3.25
CA ALA A 165 5.88 7.58 4.13
C ALA A 165 5.48 7.73 5.60
N SER A 166 5.20 8.95 6.07
CA SER A 166 4.80 9.21 7.46
C SER A 166 3.49 8.48 7.81
N TRP A 167 2.49 8.53 6.92
CA TRP A 167 1.21 7.86 7.13
C TRP A 167 1.35 6.33 7.10
N GLN A 168 2.06 5.80 6.12
CA GLN A 168 2.28 4.36 6.01
C GLN A 168 3.07 3.80 7.20
N LEU A 169 4.07 4.52 7.69
CA LEU A 169 4.80 4.16 8.91
C LEU A 169 3.91 4.25 10.16
N PHE A 170 2.99 5.21 10.21
CA PHE A 170 1.97 5.27 11.26
C PHE A 170 1.07 4.03 11.24
N LEU A 171 0.57 3.62 10.08
CA LEU A 171 -0.21 2.38 9.92
C LEU A 171 0.60 1.13 10.31
N ALA A 172 1.87 1.05 9.91
CA ALA A 172 2.77 -0.03 10.31
C ALA A 172 2.95 -0.07 11.84
N SER A 173 3.09 1.08 12.49
CA SER A 173 3.21 1.16 13.95
C SER A 173 1.95 0.67 14.65
N GLY A 174 0.77 1.07 14.16
CA GLY A 174 -0.52 0.56 14.61
C GLY A 174 -0.65 -0.96 14.45
N GLY A 175 -0.23 -1.49 13.29
CA GLY A 175 -0.18 -2.92 13.03
C GLY A 175 0.74 -3.67 14.01
N ALA A 176 1.91 -3.14 14.30
CA ALA A 176 2.84 -3.73 15.26
C ALA A 176 2.29 -3.75 16.70
N LEU A 177 1.59 -2.70 17.10
CA LEU A 177 0.91 -2.63 18.40
C LEU A 177 -0.22 -3.67 18.49
N LEU A 178 -1.05 -3.77 17.46
CA LEU A 178 -2.09 -4.81 17.37
C LEU A 178 -1.50 -6.21 17.47
N GLY A 179 -0.38 -6.47 16.78
CA GLY A 179 0.33 -7.75 16.82
C GLY A 179 0.84 -8.11 18.23
N ARG A 180 1.28 -7.12 19.01
CA ARG A 180 1.72 -7.32 20.41
C ARG A 180 0.53 -7.63 21.33
N GLY A 181 -0.62 -6.97 21.14
CA GLY A 181 -1.82 -7.20 21.95
C GLY A 181 -2.50 -8.56 21.67
N LEU A 182 -2.28 -9.14 20.50
CA LEU A 182 -2.90 -10.39 20.04
C LEU A 182 -1.91 -11.56 19.98
N THR A 183 -1.09 -11.72 21.01
CA THR A 183 0.02 -12.70 21.06
C THR A 183 -0.42 -14.16 21.09
N GLY A 184 -1.68 -14.46 21.45
CA GLY A 184 -2.20 -15.81 21.52
C GLY A 184 -2.52 -16.42 20.14
N PRO A 185 -2.55 -17.79 20.01
CA PRO A 185 -2.84 -18.46 18.74
C PRO A 185 -4.22 -18.14 18.19
N ARG A 186 -5.23 -17.99 19.07
CA ARG A 186 -6.58 -17.59 18.69
C ARG A 186 -6.64 -16.14 18.20
N GLY A 187 -5.91 -15.23 18.88
CA GLY A 187 -5.83 -13.83 18.46
C GLY A 187 -5.16 -13.69 17.09
N ARG A 188 -4.06 -14.40 16.83
CA ARG A 188 -3.40 -14.42 15.51
C ARG A 188 -4.30 -14.95 14.40
N LEU A 189 -5.03 -16.03 14.65
CA LEU A 189 -5.98 -16.59 13.69
C LEU A 189 -7.12 -15.60 13.41
N ALA A 190 -7.72 -15.04 14.47
CA ALA A 190 -8.83 -14.07 14.34
C ALA A 190 -8.38 -12.84 13.54
N THR A 191 -7.20 -12.28 13.85
CA THR A 191 -6.64 -11.12 13.11
C THR A 191 -6.39 -11.47 11.64
N ALA A 192 -5.82 -12.65 11.35
CA ALA A 192 -5.56 -13.08 9.98
C ALA A 192 -6.85 -13.24 9.17
N LEU A 193 -7.86 -13.87 9.74
CA LEU A 193 -9.16 -14.06 9.08
C LEU A 193 -9.91 -12.73 8.88
N ALA A 194 -9.95 -11.87 9.90
CA ALA A 194 -10.57 -10.55 9.81
C ALA A 194 -9.88 -9.67 8.75
N SER A 195 -8.55 -9.64 8.76
CA SER A 195 -7.78 -8.88 7.75
C SER A 195 -8.01 -9.42 6.34
N SER A 196 -8.01 -10.76 6.17
CA SER A 196 -8.23 -11.39 4.86
C SER A 196 -9.65 -11.11 4.34
N ALA A 197 -10.66 -11.15 5.20
CA ALA A 197 -12.03 -10.79 4.85
C ALA A 197 -12.15 -9.31 4.44
N LEU A 198 -11.52 -8.40 5.19
CA LEU A 198 -11.50 -6.98 4.87
C LEU A 198 -10.79 -6.70 3.54
N ILE A 199 -9.61 -7.29 3.31
CA ILE A 199 -8.85 -7.12 2.06
C ILE A 199 -9.66 -7.65 0.88
N THR A 200 -10.28 -8.82 1.02
CA THR A 200 -11.12 -9.41 -0.03
C THR A 200 -12.33 -8.52 -0.32
N GLY A 201 -13.03 -8.04 0.73
CA GLY A 201 -14.17 -7.13 0.56
C GLY A 201 -13.79 -5.85 -0.17
N LEU A 202 -12.66 -5.22 0.20
CA LEU A 202 -12.15 -4.03 -0.47
C LEU A 202 -11.70 -4.32 -1.90
N ALA A 203 -11.09 -5.49 -2.17
CA ALA A 203 -10.68 -5.88 -3.52
C ALA A 203 -11.89 -6.14 -4.44
N VAL A 204 -12.96 -6.74 -3.91
CA VAL A 204 -14.23 -6.91 -4.66
C VAL A 204 -14.87 -5.55 -4.94
N HIS A 205 -14.94 -4.67 -3.94
CA HIS A 205 -15.46 -3.32 -4.14
C HIS A 205 -14.67 -2.50 -5.17
N LEU A 206 -13.39 -2.81 -5.35
CA LEU A 206 -12.54 -2.16 -6.37
C LEU A 206 -12.99 -2.47 -7.80
N VAL A 207 -13.58 -3.65 -8.04
CA VAL A 207 -13.98 -4.13 -9.39
C VAL A 207 -15.48 -4.05 -9.64
N SER A 208 -16.31 -3.82 -8.59
CA SER A 208 -17.74 -3.53 -8.71
C SER A 208 -17.97 -2.06 -9.08
#